data_948efad8f4e64b1735e676605b10dfb3
#
_entry.id   948efad8f4e64b1735e676605b10dfb3
#
_cell.length_a   1.000
_cell.length_b   1.000
_cell.length_c   1.000
_cell.angle_alpha   90.00
_cell.angle_beta   90.00
_cell.angle_gamma   90.00
#
_symmetry.space_group_name_H-M   'P 1'
#
loop_
_entity.id
_entity.type
_entity.pdbx_description
1 polymer ?
#
loop_
_entity_poly.entity_id
_entity_poly.type
_entity_poly.pdbx_seq_one_letter_code
_entity_poly.pdbx_strand_id
1 'polypeptide(L)'
;MCSILCYAGKDVTKETMEGYLLKTKMRGPDAQQVVETEFGYLGFARLAIMGLTPDGMQPFQRDGSWVICNGEIYGFRKIKKELEERGYQFQSGSDCEVLLPLYEEYGLEMFSHLDAEYACVLYDHKSGKLIAARDQIGIRPLFYGYSKSGKIAFASEAKNLIGWVDEVRTFPPGSYYYDGKFVKYEDIAAVHGYVHEDIDVITKNIHDKLTEGVKKRLDADAPLGFLLSGGLDSSLVCAIAADILKKPIRTFAIGMDTDAIDLKYAKEVADFIGAEHTEVIMTKEEVLESLETVIEALATYDITTIRASMGMYLVCKAIHEKTDLKVLLTGEISDELFGYKYTDFAPSAAAFQEEAAKRIRELYCYDVLRADRCLAANSLEARVPFGDLDFVRYVMSVDPAKKLNTYGKGKYLLRKAFETDHILPENILWREKAAFSDAVGHSMVDDLKEYAEKYYTDEEYETLRRKYDFAQPFTKESLLYREIFEKYYPGQARMVPDFWMPNKSWEGCNVNDPSARVLANYGDSGK
;
A
#
# COMPACT_ATOMS: atom_id res chain seq x y z
N MET A 1 -10.49 -4.66 -3.09
CA MET A 1 -9.39 -5.65 -2.98
C MET A 1 -9.92 -7.00 -2.58
N CYS A 2 -9.38 -8.06 -3.18
CA CYS A 2 -9.76 -9.42 -2.79
C CYS A 2 -9.08 -9.89 -1.51
N SER A 3 -9.46 -11.05 -1.00
CA SER A 3 -8.75 -11.76 0.06
C SER A 3 -8.50 -13.19 -0.34
N ILE A 4 -7.28 -13.67 -0.10
CA ILE A 4 -6.90 -15.07 -0.29
C ILE A 4 -6.57 -15.73 1.03
N LEU A 5 -6.87 -17.02 1.13
CA LEU A 5 -6.52 -17.90 2.25
C LEU A 5 -6.14 -19.27 1.69
N CYS A 6 -4.98 -19.78 2.07
CA CYS A 6 -4.54 -21.12 1.70
C CYS A 6 -4.05 -21.88 2.93
N TYR A 7 -4.38 -23.15 3.02
CA TYR A 7 -3.84 -24.04 4.03
C TYR A 7 -3.43 -25.38 3.41
N ALA A 8 -2.16 -25.75 3.55
CA ALA A 8 -1.60 -26.98 3.01
C ALA A 8 -1.77 -28.18 3.97
N GLY A 9 -2.95 -28.34 4.56
CA GLY A 9 -3.30 -29.40 5.51
C GLY A 9 -4.78 -29.73 5.47
N LYS A 10 -5.15 -30.88 6.06
CA LYS A 10 -6.53 -31.37 6.13
C LYS A 10 -6.97 -31.70 7.57
N ASP A 11 -6.27 -31.21 8.54
CA ASP A 11 -6.53 -31.39 9.98
C ASP A 11 -7.52 -30.36 10.56
N VAL A 12 -8.12 -29.54 9.70
CA VAL A 12 -9.23 -28.63 10.01
C VAL A 12 -10.38 -28.89 9.05
N THR A 13 -11.60 -28.46 9.39
CA THR A 13 -12.76 -28.61 8.50
C THR A 13 -12.89 -27.43 7.53
N LYS A 14 -13.65 -27.62 6.47
CA LYS A 14 -13.96 -26.55 5.50
C LYS A 14 -14.65 -25.38 6.18
N GLU A 15 -15.60 -25.63 7.09
CA GLU A 15 -16.35 -24.63 7.84
C GLU A 15 -15.40 -23.78 8.72
N THR A 16 -14.36 -24.40 9.28
CA THR A 16 -13.32 -23.67 10.02
C THR A 16 -12.56 -22.72 9.10
N MET A 17 -12.19 -23.17 7.90
CA MET A 17 -11.53 -22.32 6.90
C MET A 17 -12.42 -21.19 6.41
N GLU A 18 -13.71 -21.44 6.22
CA GLU A 18 -14.72 -20.41 5.89
C GLU A 18 -14.79 -19.36 7.01
N GLY A 19 -14.78 -19.79 8.27
CA GLY A 19 -14.75 -18.89 9.43
C GLY A 19 -13.50 -18.00 9.46
N TYR A 20 -12.33 -18.52 9.10
CA TYR A 20 -11.11 -17.72 8.99
C TYR A 20 -11.16 -16.74 7.82
N LEU A 21 -11.64 -17.14 6.65
CA LEU A 21 -11.80 -16.27 5.48
C LEU A 21 -12.78 -15.12 5.76
N LEU A 22 -13.86 -15.40 6.49
CA LEU A 22 -14.89 -14.43 6.83
C LEU A 22 -14.36 -13.20 7.62
N LYS A 23 -13.26 -13.35 8.36
CA LYS A 23 -12.61 -12.23 9.07
C LYS A 23 -12.19 -11.09 8.13
N THR A 24 -12.03 -11.37 6.84
CA THR A 24 -11.69 -10.38 5.81
C THR A 24 -12.82 -10.14 4.80
N LYS A 25 -14.07 -10.33 5.22
CA LYS A 25 -15.25 -10.13 4.36
C LYS A 25 -15.27 -8.75 3.68
N MET A 26 -14.85 -7.70 4.38
CA MET A 26 -14.84 -6.34 3.83
C MET A 26 -13.85 -6.16 2.66
N ARG A 27 -12.80 -6.97 2.58
CA ARG A 27 -11.92 -6.98 1.41
C ARG A 27 -12.62 -7.49 0.15
N GLY A 28 -13.44 -8.53 0.29
CA GLY A 28 -14.13 -9.18 -0.83
C GLY A 28 -15.60 -9.42 -0.52
N PRO A 29 -16.43 -8.38 -0.54
CA PRO A 29 -17.82 -8.47 -0.12
C PRO A 29 -18.74 -9.10 -1.18
N ASP A 30 -18.33 -9.13 -2.46
CA ASP A 30 -19.21 -9.49 -3.57
C ASP A 30 -19.49 -11.01 -3.63
N ALA A 31 -18.48 -11.84 -3.32
CA ALA A 31 -18.61 -13.30 -3.27
C ALA A 31 -17.48 -13.93 -2.45
N GLN A 32 -17.76 -15.08 -1.82
CA GLN A 32 -16.77 -15.84 -1.05
C GLN A 32 -16.93 -17.33 -1.26
N GLN A 33 -15.81 -18.05 -1.33
CA GLN A 33 -15.82 -19.52 -1.30
C GLN A 33 -14.53 -20.08 -0.71
N VAL A 34 -14.65 -21.29 -0.16
CA VAL A 34 -13.53 -22.16 0.19
C VAL A 34 -13.67 -23.45 -0.59
N VAL A 35 -12.61 -23.84 -1.29
CA VAL A 35 -12.54 -25.07 -2.06
C VAL A 35 -11.59 -26.03 -1.36
N GLU A 36 -12.04 -27.26 -1.10
CA GLU A 36 -11.17 -28.34 -0.66
C GLU A 36 -10.47 -28.95 -1.88
N THR A 37 -9.15 -29.12 -1.75
CA THR A 37 -8.28 -29.67 -2.79
C THR A 37 -7.58 -30.92 -2.29
N GLU A 38 -6.80 -31.58 -3.13
CA GLU A 38 -6.00 -32.75 -2.71
C GLU A 38 -4.94 -32.41 -1.66
N PHE A 39 -4.39 -31.17 -1.66
CA PHE A 39 -3.34 -30.73 -0.74
C PHE A 39 -3.88 -30.03 0.51
N GLY A 40 -5.11 -29.55 0.51
CA GLY A 40 -5.70 -28.75 1.59
C GLY A 40 -6.84 -27.87 1.13
N TYR A 41 -6.79 -26.59 1.47
CA TYR A 41 -7.88 -25.63 1.21
C TYR A 41 -7.40 -24.36 0.52
N LEU A 42 -8.20 -23.86 -0.41
CA LEU A 42 -8.07 -22.54 -1.03
C LEU A 42 -9.34 -21.73 -0.76
N GLY A 43 -9.19 -20.57 -0.16
CA GLY A 43 -10.25 -19.62 0.12
C GLY A 43 -10.06 -18.33 -0.67
N PHE A 44 -11.16 -17.81 -1.21
CA PHE A 44 -11.18 -16.55 -1.94
C PHE A 44 -12.40 -15.71 -1.59
N ALA A 45 -12.17 -14.45 -1.25
CA ALA A 45 -13.21 -13.44 -1.09
C ALA A 45 -13.00 -12.35 -2.15
N ARG A 46 -14.02 -12.11 -2.96
CA ARG A 46 -13.95 -11.29 -4.17
C ARG A 46 -14.48 -9.89 -3.96
N LEU A 47 -13.70 -8.89 -4.40
CA LEU A 47 -14.18 -7.58 -4.84
C LEU A 47 -14.06 -7.56 -6.37
N ALA A 48 -15.17 -7.53 -7.08
CA ALA A 48 -15.19 -7.59 -8.53
C ALA A 48 -14.76 -6.24 -9.13
N ILE A 49 -13.59 -6.22 -9.77
CA ILE A 49 -12.99 -5.03 -10.40
C ILE A 49 -12.73 -5.29 -11.87
N MET A 50 -12.08 -6.43 -12.22
CA MET A 50 -11.91 -6.91 -13.58
C MET A 50 -12.79 -8.12 -13.80
N GLY A 51 -13.44 -8.19 -15.01
CA GLY A 51 -14.36 -9.27 -15.34
C GLY A 51 -15.51 -9.37 -14.34
N LEU A 52 -16.44 -8.43 -14.35
CA LEU A 52 -17.49 -8.27 -13.32
C LEU A 52 -18.49 -9.44 -13.23
N THR A 53 -18.45 -10.38 -14.18
CA THR A 53 -19.34 -11.57 -14.19
C THR A 53 -18.92 -12.60 -13.13
N PRO A 54 -19.84 -13.53 -12.74
CA PRO A 54 -19.52 -14.60 -11.78
C PRO A 54 -18.34 -15.48 -12.20
N ASP A 55 -18.05 -15.63 -13.50
CA ASP A 55 -16.95 -16.46 -14.02
C ASP A 55 -15.56 -15.98 -13.57
N GLY A 56 -15.44 -14.71 -13.14
CA GLY A 56 -14.21 -14.20 -12.52
C GLY A 56 -13.99 -14.64 -11.07
N MET A 57 -14.82 -15.57 -10.53
CA MET A 57 -14.64 -16.12 -9.18
C MET A 57 -13.48 -17.11 -9.14
N GLN A 58 -12.62 -16.97 -8.13
CA GLN A 58 -11.46 -17.83 -7.90
C GLN A 58 -11.75 -18.85 -6.77
N PRO A 59 -11.01 -19.98 -6.69
CA PRO A 59 -9.79 -20.32 -7.45
C PRO A 59 -10.06 -20.64 -8.93
N PHE A 60 -9.12 -20.20 -9.79
CA PHE A 60 -9.07 -20.72 -11.16
C PHE A 60 -8.41 -22.09 -11.18
N GLN A 61 -8.87 -22.96 -12.08
CA GLN A 61 -8.36 -24.32 -12.23
C GLN A 61 -8.01 -24.60 -13.70
N ARG A 62 -6.88 -25.28 -13.90
CA ARG A 62 -6.45 -25.79 -15.21
C ARG A 62 -5.62 -27.05 -15.03
N ASP A 63 -5.99 -28.14 -15.73
CA ASP A 63 -5.27 -29.41 -15.74
C ASP A 63 -4.87 -29.94 -14.33
N GLY A 64 -5.76 -29.78 -13.36
CA GLY A 64 -5.55 -30.17 -11.96
C GLY A 64 -4.80 -29.12 -11.13
N SER A 65 -4.16 -28.14 -11.74
CA SER A 65 -3.49 -27.01 -11.06
C SER A 65 -4.50 -25.94 -10.67
N TRP A 66 -4.19 -25.19 -9.60
CA TRP A 66 -5.06 -24.18 -9.00
C TRP A 66 -4.32 -22.88 -8.76
N VAL A 67 -5.02 -21.73 -8.85
CA VAL A 67 -4.49 -20.44 -8.44
C VAL A 67 -5.55 -19.60 -7.76
N ILE A 68 -5.14 -18.90 -6.70
CA ILE A 68 -5.84 -17.76 -6.10
C ILE A 68 -4.90 -16.54 -6.09
N CYS A 69 -5.44 -15.38 -6.42
CA CYS A 69 -4.68 -14.14 -6.48
C CYS A 69 -5.50 -12.95 -5.99
N ASN A 70 -4.94 -12.21 -5.06
CA ASN A 70 -5.38 -10.85 -4.73
C ASN A 70 -4.44 -9.90 -5.45
N GLY A 71 -4.87 -9.33 -6.56
CA GLY A 71 -4.00 -8.46 -7.34
C GLY A 71 -4.64 -7.90 -8.59
N GLU A 72 -3.84 -7.13 -9.31
CA GLU A 72 -4.11 -6.56 -10.62
C GLU A 72 -2.91 -6.81 -11.52
N ILE A 73 -3.12 -7.50 -12.64
CA ILE A 73 -2.09 -7.81 -13.64
C ILE A 73 -2.21 -6.79 -14.77
N TYR A 74 -1.32 -5.81 -14.78
CA TYR A 74 -1.35 -4.74 -15.78
C TYR A 74 -0.99 -5.27 -17.18
N GLY A 75 -1.73 -4.79 -18.18
CA GLY A 75 -1.54 -5.25 -19.56
C GLY A 75 -2.04 -6.67 -19.84
N PHE A 76 -2.81 -7.29 -18.92
CA PHE A 76 -3.31 -8.66 -19.06
C PHE A 76 -4.06 -8.93 -20.37
N ARG A 77 -4.75 -7.93 -20.94
CA ARG A 77 -5.50 -8.10 -22.21
C ARG A 77 -4.56 -8.46 -23.36
N LYS A 78 -3.34 -7.89 -23.39
CA LYS A 78 -2.31 -8.24 -24.36
C LYS A 78 -1.75 -9.64 -24.08
N ILE A 79 -1.42 -9.92 -22.81
CA ILE A 79 -0.94 -11.24 -22.38
C ILE A 79 -1.96 -12.34 -22.75
N LYS A 80 -3.23 -12.11 -22.46
CA LYS A 80 -4.32 -13.02 -22.78
C LYS A 80 -4.38 -13.33 -24.28
N LYS A 81 -4.32 -12.28 -25.12
CA LYS A 81 -4.30 -12.43 -26.58
C LYS A 81 -3.11 -13.26 -27.07
N GLU A 82 -1.91 -12.99 -26.56
CA GLU A 82 -0.69 -13.74 -26.91
C GLU A 82 -0.79 -15.22 -26.50
N LEU A 83 -1.42 -15.50 -25.35
CA LEU A 83 -1.68 -16.87 -24.90
C LEU A 83 -2.77 -17.55 -25.73
N GLU A 84 -3.82 -16.83 -26.14
CA GLU A 84 -4.86 -17.35 -27.05
C GLU A 84 -4.26 -17.75 -28.42
N GLU A 85 -3.32 -16.98 -28.95
CA GLU A 85 -2.57 -17.30 -30.18
C GLU A 85 -1.71 -18.58 -30.03
N ARG A 86 -1.34 -18.96 -28.79
CA ARG A 86 -0.66 -20.22 -28.46
C ARG A 86 -1.63 -21.39 -28.16
N GLY A 87 -2.95 -21.13 -28.23
CA GLY A 87 -3.99 -22.16 -28.07
C GLY A 87 -4.63 -22.24 -26.68
N TYR A 88 -4.28 -21.32 -25.77
CA TYR A 88 -4.94 -21.24 -24.46
C TYR A 88 -6.36 -20.72 -24.60
N GLN A 89 -7.25 -21.22 -23.75
CA GLN A 89 -8.65 -20.77 -23.68
C GLN A 89 -8.92 -20.16 -22.30
N PHE A 90 -9.69 -19.10 -22.28
CA PHE A 90 -10.09 -18.38 -21.08
C PHE A 90 -11.62 -18.38 -20.93
N GLN A 91 -12.10 -18.42 -19.70
CA GLN A 91 -13.53 -18.50 -19.39
C GLN A 91 -14.07 -17.18 -18.85
N SER A 92 -13.20 -16.33 -18.31
CA SER A 92 -13.59 -15.08 -17.66
C SER A 92 -12.93 -13.84 -18.25
N GLY A 93 -13.42 -12.67 -17.83
CA GLY A 93 -12.77 -11.39 -18.07
C GLY A 93 -11.74 -11.00 -16.99
N SER A 94 -11.46 -11.88 -16.01
CA SER A 94 -10.50 -11.60 -14.94
C SER A 94 -9.06 -11.59 -15.48
N ASP A 95 -8.29 -10.63 -15.03
CA ASP A 95 -6.86 -10.52 -15.28
C ASP A 95 -6.06 -11.68 -14.67
N CYS A 96 -6.44 -12.12 -13.46
CA CYS A 96 -5.75 -13.20 -12.75
C CYS A 96 -5.85 -14.58 -13.40
N GLU A 97 -6.77 -14.79 -14.36
CA GLU A 97 -6.90 -16.06 -15.07
C GLU A 97 -5.67 -16.38 -15.93
N VAL A 98 -4.87 -15.37 -16.31
CA VAL A 98 -3.64 -15.57 -17.10
C VAL A 98 -2.51 -16.25 -16.32
N LEU A 99 -2.59 -16.30 -14.97
CA LEU A 99 -1.48 -16.78 -14.13
C LEU A 99 -1.14 -18.26 -14.33
N LEU A 100 -2.14 -19.16 -14.47
CA LEU A 100 -1.88 -20.57 -14.73
C LEU A 100 -1.24 -20.81 -16.10
N PRO A 101 -1.75 -20.23 -17.20
CA PRO A 101 -1.07 -20.29 -18.50
C PRO A 101 0.35 -19.73 -18.48
N LEU A 102 0.58 -18.60 -17.80
CA LEU A 102 1.93 -18.03 -17.67
C LEU A 102 2.87 -18.96 -16.91
N TYR A 103 2.37 -19.61 -15.84
CA TYR A 103 3.17 -20.59 -15.12
C TYR A 103 3.49 -21.83 -16.00
N GLU A 104 2.56 -22.29 -16.82
CA GLU A 104 2.82 -23.40 -17.75
C GLU A 104 3.90 -23.05 -18.79
N GLU A 105 3.93 -21.80 -19.27
CA GLU A 105 4.91 -21.33 -20.27
C GLU A 105 6.29 -21.03 -19.68
N TYR A 106 6.32 -20.38 -18.50
CA TYR A 106 7.55 -19.79 -17.98
C TYR A 106 7.99 -20.37 -16.62
N GLY A 107 7.21 -21.26 -16.01
CA GLY A 107 7.49 -21.77 -14.67
C GLY A 107 7.61 -20.61 -13.64
N LEU A 108 8.57 -20.74 -12.73
CA LEU A 108 8.79 -19.72 -11.70
C LEU A 108 9.37 -18.39 -12.25
N GLU A 109 9.91 -18.38 -13.47
CA GLU A 109 10.42 -17.15 -14.10
C GLU A 109 9.30 -16.16 -14.42
N MET A 110 8.02 -16.63 -14.50
CA MET A 110 6.88 -15.75 -14.73
C MET A 110 6.83 -14.56 -13.77
N PHE A 111 7.24 -14.74 -12.51
CA PHE A 111 7.18 -13.69 -11.50
C PHE A 111 8.09 -12.49 -11.79
N SER A 112 9.19 -12.71 -12.53
CA SER A 112 10.10 -11.66 -12.97
C SER A 112 9.55 -10.87 -14.18
N HIS A 113 8.55 -11.40 -14.87
CA HIS A 113 7.95 -10.79 -16.07
C HIS A 113 6.60 -10.11 -15.79
N LEU A 114 6.01 -10.29 -14.60
CA LEU A 114 4.74 -9.67 -14.26
C LEU A 114 4.92 -8.18 -13.93
N ASP A 115 4.18 -7.34 -14.64
CA ASP A 115 3.91 -5.95 -14.23
C ASP A 115 2.58 -5.97 -13.46
N ALA A 116 2.66 -6.02 -12.13
CA ALA A 116 1.49 -6.30 -11.32
C ALA A 116 1.64 -5.82 -9.87
N GLU A 117 0.51 -5.55 -9.25
CA GLU A 117 0.36 -5.42 -7.79
C GLU A 117 -0.34 -6.68 -7.30
N TYR A 118 0.36 -7.64 -6.72
CA TYR A 118 -0.24 -8.96 -6.47
C TYR A 118 0.31 -9.71 -5.26
N ALA A 119 -0.54 -10.59 -4.75
CA ALA A 119 -0.19 -11.71 -3.87
C ALA A 119 -0.98 -12.93 -4.34
N CYS A 120 -0.30 -14.02 -4.65
CA CYS A 120 -0.95 -15.22 -5.17
C CYS A 120 -0.46 -16.49 -4.49
N VAL A 121 -1.30 -17.52 -4.55
CA VAL A 121 -0.94 -18.90 -4.22
C VAL A 121 -1.37 -19.80 -5.39
N LEU A 122 -0.44 -20.62 -5.86
CA LEU A 122 -0.60 -21.56 -6.95
C LEU A 122 -0.24 -22.97 -6.47
N TYR A 123 -1.04 -23.93 -6.84
CA TYR A 123 -0.72 -25.35 -6.71
C TYR A 123 -0.48 -25.96 -8.09
N ASP A 124 0.70 -26.50 -8.30
CA ASP A 124 1.06 -27.23 -9.50
C ASP A 124 0.80 -28.72 -9.31
N HIS A 125 -0.24 -29.20 -9.98
CA HIS A 125 -0.63 -30.61 -9.92
C HIS A 125 0.44 -31.56 -10.45
N LYS A 126 1.20 -31.17 -11.49
CA LYS A 126 2.22 -32.04 -12.11
C LYS A 126 3.38 -32.32 -11.18
N SER A 127 3.85 -31.31 -10.45
CA SER A 127 4.94 -31.46 -9.49
C SER A 127 4.47 -31.75 -8.06
N GLY A 128 3.18 -31.57 -7.76
CA GLY A 128 2.62 -31.65 -6.41
C GLY A 128 3.12 -30.52 -5.48
N LYS A 129 3.58 -29.40 -6.03
CA LYS A 129 4.17 -28.31 -5.27
C LYS A 129 3.23 -27.13 -5.08
N LEU A 130 3.28 -26.55 -3.87
CA LEU A 130 2.62 -25.30 -3.54
C LEU A 130 3.61 -24.15 -3.72
N ILE A 131 3.13 -23.11 -4.40
CA ILE A 131 3.88 -21.90 -4.73
C ILE A 131 3.09 -20.73 -4.18
N ALA A 132 3.75 -19.78 -3.54
CA ALA A 132 3.16 -18.48 -3.21
C ALA A 132 4.10 -17.38 -3.68
N ALA A 133 3.57 -16.24 -4.10
CA ALA A 133 4.41 -15.12 -4.54
C ALA A 133 3.77 -13.78 -4.20
N ARG A 134 4.61 -12.76 -4.06
CA ARG A 134 4.21 -11.40 -3.74
C ARG A 134 4.98 -10.41 -4.61
N ASP A 135 4.30 -9.32 -5.02
CA ASP A 135 4.90 -8.27 -5.83
C ASP A 135 6.16 -7.64 -5.23
N GLN A 136 6.94 -6.96 -6.05
CA GLN A 136 8.28 -6.45 -5.76
C GLN A 136 8.32 -5.40 -4.65
N ILE A 137 7.25 -4.64 -4.47
CA ILE A 137 7.12 -3.60 -3.44
C ILE A 137 6.38 -4.13 -2.21
N GLY A 138 5.53 -5.16 -2.41
CA GLY A 138 4.63 -5.68 -1.41
C GLY A 138 3.37 -4.82 -1.25
N ILE A 139 2.89 -4.24 -2.37
CA ILE A 139 1.67 -3.44 -2.40
C ILE A 139 0.49 -4.29 -1.96
N ARG A 140 0.37 -5.50 -2.51
CA ARG A 140 -0.64 -6.45 -2.02
C ARG A 140 -0.10 -7.22 -0.82
N PRO A 141 -0.88 -7.32 0.26
CA PRO A 141 -0.44 -8.02 1.46
C PRO A 141 -0.45 -9.53 1.29
N LEU A 142 0.53 -10.17 1.90
CA LEU A 142 0.56 -11.60 2.10
C LEU A 142 1.25 -11.92 3.42
N PHE A 143 0.62 -12.78 4.22
CA PHE A 143 1.15 -13.31 5.47
C PHE A 143 1.23 -14.82 5.39
N TYR A 144 2.09 -15.41 6.21
CA TYR A 144 2.20 -16.85 6.33
C TYR A 144 2.48 -17.26 7.77
N GLY A 145 2.25 -18.52 8.05
CA GLY A 145 2.58 -19.16 9.31
C GLY A 145 2.46 -20.67 9.19
N TYR A 146 2.88 -21.35 10.23
CA TYR A 146 2.78 -22.81 10.32
C TYR A 146 1.78 -23.19 11.40
N SER A 147 0.87 -24.11 11.08
CA SER A 147 -0.05 -24.68 12.05
C SER A 147 0.71 -25.57 13.05
N LYS A 148 0.04 -25.96 14.13
CA LYS A 148 0.59 -26.92 15.11
C LYS A 148 1.02 -28.25 14.51
N SER A 149 0.44 -28.65 13.37
CA SER A 149 0.84 -29.83 12.60
C SER A 149 2.04 -29.59 11.66
N GLY A 150 2.63 -28.38 11.67
CA GLY A 150 3.76 -27.99 10.82
C GLY A 150 3.38 -27.72 9.36
N LYS A 151 2.10 -27.60 9.05
CA LYS A 151 1.61 -27.28 7.70
C LYS A 151 1.57 -25.77 7.48
N ILE A 152 2.00 -25.32 6.30
CA ILE A 152 2.04 -23.91 5.95
C ILE A 152 0.66 -23.37 5.60
N ALA A 153 0.41 -22.13 6.00
CA ALA A 153 -0.75 -21.36 5.63
C ALA A 153 -0.33 -20.00 5.07
N PHE A 154 -1.12 -19.47 4.11
CA PHE A 154 -0.97 -18.14 3.54
C PHE A 154 -2.29 -17.39 3.62
N ALA A 155 -2.24 -16.09 3.89
CA ALA A 155 -3.44 -15.25 3.94
C ALA A 155 -3.14 -13.80 3.56
N SER A 156 -4.13 -13.10 3.03
CA SER A 156 -4.03 -11.67 2.74
C SER A 156 -3.83 -10.83 3.99
N GLU A 157 -4.44 -11.19 5.11
CA GLU A 157 -4.29 -10.44 6.36
C GLU A 157 -3.93 -11.36 7.54
N ALA A 158 -3.17 -10.81 8.49
CA ALA A 158 -2.72 -11.53 9.69
C ALA A 158 -3.89 -12.10 10.49
N LYS A 159 -5.02 -11.38 10.61
CA LYS A 159 -6.19 -11.82 11.37
C LYS A 159 -6.80 -13.13 10.89
N ASN A 160 -6.60 -13.51 9.61
CA ASN A 160 -7.05 -14.81 9.12
C ASN A 160 -6.23 -15.97 9.72
N LEU A 161 -5.01 -15.70 10.19
CA LEU A 161 -4.08 -16.70 10.73
C LEU A 161 -4.05 -16.74 12.26
N ILE A 162 -4.52 -15.68 12.94
CA ILE A 162 -4.51 -15.58 14.40
C ILE A 162 -5.35 -16.70 15.04
N GLY A 163 -4.74 -17.36 16.01
CA GLY A 163 -5.38 -18.38 16.86
C GLY A 163 -5.18 -19.83 16.39
N TRP A 164 -4.56 -20.04 15.22
CA TRP A 164 -4.31 -21.40 14.72
C TRP A 164 -2.91 -21.62 14.10
N VAL A 165 -2.15 -20.56 13.85
CA VAL A 165 -0.71 -20.64 13.60
C VAL A 165 0.05 -20.11 14.80
N ASP A 166 1.26 -20.62 15.04
CA ASP A 166 2.04 -20.23 16.22
C ASP A 166 2.60 -18.81 16.09
N GLU A 167 3.17 -18.48 14.93
CA GLU A 167 3.73 -17.17 14.60
C GLU A 167 3.27 -16.73 13.22
N VAL A 168 2.69 -15.54 13.15
CA VAL A 168 2.33 -14.91 11.87
C VAL A 168 3.51 -14.08 11.38
N ARG A 169 3.91 -14.31 10.15
CA ARG A 169 5.02 -13.61 9.49
C ARG A 169 4.56 -12.94 8.21
N THR A 170 5.12 -11.78 7.94
CA THR A 170 4.90 -11.10 6.66
C THR A 170 5.68 -11.80 5.56
N PHE A 171 5.02 -12.08 4.43
CA PHE A 171 5.68 -12.65 3.25
C PHE A 171 6.58 -11.59 2.61
N PRO A 172 7.87 -11.90 2.35
CA PRO A 172 8.81 -10.90 1.84
C PRO A 172 8.44 -10.43 0.41
N PRO A 173 8.45 -9.10 0.14
CA PRO A 173 8.25 -8.58 -1.20
C PRO A 173 9.28 -9.08 -2.21
N GLY A 174 8.90 -9.12 -3.49
CA GLY A 174 9.78 -9.56 -4.58
C GLY A 174 10.26 -11.00 -4.43
N SER A 175 9.45 -11.85 -3.78
CA SER A 175 9.85 -13.21 -3.46
C SER A 175 8.75 -14.21 -3.80
N TYR A 176 9.14 -15.45 -4.01
CA TYR A 176 8.23 -16.58 -4.04
C TYR A 176 8.64 -17.67 -3.04
N TYR A 177 7.65 -18.41 -2.58
CA TYR A 177 7.81 -19.66 -1.81
C TYR A 177 7.68 -20.84 -2.77
N TYR A 178 8.63 -21.76 -2.69
CA TYR A 178 8.63 -23.02 -3.43
C TYR A 178 9.38 -24.10 -2.65
N ASP A 179 8.76 -25.27 -2.50
CA ASP A 179 9.37 -26.44 -1.87
C ASP A 179 10.02 -26.15 -0.50
N GLY A 180 9.31 -25.43 0.37
CA GLY A 180 9.78 -25.09 1.72
C GLY A 180 10.77 -23.91 1.79
N LYS A 181 11.08 -23.26 0.68
CA LYS A 181 12.06 -22.17 0.61
C LYS A 181 11.46 -20.89 0.10
N PHE A 182 11.91 -19.76 0.67
CA PHE A 182 11.65 -18.43 0.14
C PHE A 182 12.82 -18.03 -0.76
N VAL A 183 12.50 -17.61 -1.96
CA VAL A 183 13.47 -17.20 -2.98
C VAL A 183 13.11 -15.80 -3.45
N LYS A 184 14.04 -14.85 -3.32
CA LYS A 184 13.88 -13.50 -3.84
C LYS A 184 14.13 -13.52 -5.34
N TYR A 185 13.13 -13.14 -6.15
CA TYR A 185 13.26 -13.02 -7.59
C TYR A 185 13.65 -11.60 -8.02
N GLU A 186 13.33 -10.58 -7.20
CA GLU A 186 13.76 -9.21 -7.45
C GLU A 186 13.86 -8.40 -6.14
N ASP A 187 14.87 -7.54 -6.04
CA ASP A 187 14.96 -6.43 -5.10
C ASP A 187 14.86 -5.13 -5.89
N ILE A 188 13.67 -4.57 -6.00
CA ILE A 188 13.41 -3.38 -6.82
C ILE A 188 14.18 -2.14 -6.36
N ALA A 189 14.65 -2.13 -5.11
CA ALA A 189 15.48 -1.05 -4.58
C ALA A 189 16.99 -1.22 -4.88
N ALA A 190 17.39 -2.38 -5.42
CA ALA A 190 18.79 -2.61 -5.81
C ALA A 190 19.13 -1.88 -7.11
N VAL A 191 20.17 -1.07 -7.07
CA VAL A 191 20.66 -0.30 -8.23
C VAL A 191 22.00 -0.85 -8.68
N HIS A 192 22.09 -1.28 -9.93
CA HIS A 192 23.31 -1.85 -10.52
C HIS A 192 24.15 -0.82 -11.28
N GLY A 193 23.63 0.39 -11.50
CA GLY A 193 24.31 1.50 -12.16
C GLY A 193 23.46 2.75 -12.17
N TYR A 194 24.09 3.92 -12.11
CA TYR A 194 23.38 5.19 -12.09
C TYR A 194 23.27 5.82 -13.48
N VAL A 195 22.13 6.47 -13.70
CA VAL A 195 21.86 7.32 -14.86
C VAL A 195 22.42 8.72 -14.58
N HIS A 196 23.39 9.15 -15.41
CA HIS A 196 24.05 10.46 -15.29
C HIS A 196 23.64 11.44 -16.41
N GLU A 197 22.52 11.18 -17.08
CA GLU A 197 21.97 12.02 -18.14
C GLU A 197 21.70 13.45 -17.68
N ASP A 198 21.51 14.38 -18.63
CA ASP A 198 21.12 15.75 -18.33
C ASP A 198 19.73 15.81 -17.66
N ILE A 199 19.49 16.86 -16.88
CA ILE A 199 18.23 17.05 -16.14
C ILE A 199 17.01 16.98 -17.06
N ASP A 200 17.10 17.57 -18.26
CA ASP A 200 15.96 17.58 -19.19
C ASP A 200 15.61 16.17 -19.69
N VAL A 201 16.59 15.30 -19.89
CA VAL A 201 16.38 13.90 -20.26
C VAL A 201 15.77 13.14 -19.09
N ILE A 202 16.32 13.34 -17.89
CA ILE A 202 15.83 12.69 -16.66
C ILE A 202 14.38 13.08 -16.38
N THR A 203 14.06 14.37 -16.44
CA THR A 203 12.70 14.86 -16.16
C THR A 203 11.71 14.40 -17.22
N LYS A 204 12.11 14.35 -18.50
CA LYS A 204 11.29 13.75 -19.56
C LYS A 204 10.97 12.28 -19.28
N ASN A 205 11.97 11.48 -18.87
CA ASN A 205 11.75 10.08 -18.54
C ASN A 205 10.86 9.91 -17.29
N ILE A 206 11.02 10.75 -16.27
CA ILE A 206 10.13 10.79 -15.08
C ILE A 206 8.69 11.08 -15.52
N HIS A 207 8.48 12.10 -16.34
CA HIS A 207 7.19 12.47 -16.91
C HIS A 207 6.53 11.29 -17.64
N ASP A 208 7.23 10.76 -18.65
CA ASP A 208 6.68 9.72 -19.52
C ASP A 208 6.33 8.44 -18.75
N LYS A 209 7.22 8.03 -17.80
CA LYS A 209 7.00 6.82 -17.01
C LYS A 209 5.90 6.98 -15.97
N LEU A 210 5.78 8.14 -15.30
CA LEU A 210 4.68 8.38 -14.37
C LEU A 210 3.34 8.45 -15.11
N THR A 211 3.32 9.09 -16.27
CA THR A 211 2.13 9.17 -17.13
C THR A 211 1.67 7.76 -17.54
N GLU A 212 2.59 6.90 -17.96
CA GLU A 212 2.27 5.50 -18.28
C GLU A 212 1.84 4.71 -17.02
N GLY A 213 2.47 4.96 -15.88
CA GLY A 213 2.09 4.37 -14.57
C GLY A 213 0.66 4.71 -14.17
N VAL A 214 0.23 5.96 -14.35
CA VAL A 214 -1.17 6.38 -14.15
C VAL A 214 -2.07 5.68 -15.16
N LYS A 215 -1.72 5.72 -16.45
CA LYS A 215 -2.52 5.14 -17.53
C LYS A 215 -2.81 3.66 -17.34
N LYS A 216 -1.81 2.86 -16.96
CA LYS A 216 -2.00 1.43 -16.64
C LYS A 216 -3.04 1.21 -15.55
N ARG A 217 -3.06 2.06 -14.53
CA ARG A 217 -3.93 1.95 -13.37
C ARG A 217 -5.35 2.47 -13.58
N LEU A 218 -5.61 3.09 -14.74
CA LEU A 218 -6.96 3.47 -15.18
C LEU A 218 -7.75 2.32 -15.82
N ASP A 219 -7.11 1.19 -16.17
CA ASP A 219 -7.81 0.02 -16.73
C ASP A 219 -8.57 -0.71 -15.61
N ALA A 220 -9.85 -0.46 -15.51
CA ALA A 220 -10.78 -1.12 -14.60
C ALA A 220 -12.17 -1.22 -15.23
N ASP A 221 -12.83 -2.37 -15.06
CA ASP A 221 -14.23 -2.56 -15.46
C ASP A 221 -15.18 -1.96 -14.40
N ALA A 222 -14.73 -1.88 -13.14
CA ALA A 222 -15.47 -1.25 -12.05
C ALA A 222 -15.25 0.28 -11.98
N PRO A 223 -16.19 1.05 -11.40
CA PRO A 223 -16.05 2.49 -11.20
C PRO A 223 -14.82 2.84 -10.35
N LEU A 224 -14.06 3.83 -10.82
CA LEU A 224 -12.85 4.33 -10.16
C LEU A 224 -12.95 5.81 -9.78
N GLY A 225 -12.22 6.20 -8.73
CA GLY A 225 -12.08 7.55 -8.23
C GLY A 225 -10.66 7.85 -7.75
N PHE A 226 -10.47 8.98 -7.11
CA PHE A 226 -9.14 9.48 -6.76
C PHE A 226 -9.14 10.13 -5.37
N LEU A 227 -8.11 9.86 -4.58
CA LEU A 227 -7.83 10.63 -3.38
C LEU A 227 -7.00 11.87 -3.76
N LEU A 228 -7.47 13.04 -3.35
CA LEU A 228 -6.87 14.33 -3.69
C LEU A 228 -6.66 15.17 -2.43
N SER A 229 -5.43 15.22 -1.92
CA SER A 229 -5.09 16.01 -0.73
C SER A 229 -4.64 17.45 -1.05
N GLY A 230 -4.54 17.82 -2.34
CA GLY A 230 -3.95 19.10 -2.73
C GLY A 230 -2.42 19.18 -2.56
N GLY A 231 -1.77 18.09 -2.11
CA GLY A 231 -0.32 17.92 -2.18
C GLY A 231 0.13 17.54 -3.59
N LEU A 232 1.42 17.75 -3.90
CA LEU A 232 1.99 17.51 -5.23
C LEU A 232 1.63 16.13 -5.80
N ASP A 233 1.83 15.08 -5.01
CA ASP A 233 1.79 13.69 -5.46
C ASP A 233 0.38 13.28 -5.90
N SER A 234 -0.61 13.48 -5.03
CA SER A 234 -2.03 13.19 -5.34
C SER A 234 -2.56 14.10 -6.45
N SER A 235 -2.13 15.36 -6.48
CA SER A 235 -2.53 16.32 -7.51
C SER A 235 -2.01 15.93 -8.89
N LEU A 236 -0.75 15.46 -8.99
CA LEU A 236 -0.20 14.95 -10.26
C LEU A 236 -0.96 13.72 -10.76
N VAL A 237 -1.25 12.75 -9.88
CA VAL A 237 -2.03 11.57 -10.27
C VAL A 237 -3.41 11.98 -10.82
N CYS A 238 -4.11 12.89 -10.14
CA CYS A 238 -5.42 13.38 -10.59
C CYS A 238 -5.34 14.14 -11.90
N ALA A 239 -4.36 15.05 -12.05
CA ALA A 239 -4.20 15.88 -13.25
C ALA A 239 -3.84 15.04 -14.49
N ILE A 240 -2.90 14.10 -14.35
CA ILE A 240 -2.53 13.16 -15.42
C ILE A 240 -3.75 12.30 -15.81
N ALA A 241 -4.49 11.79 -14.84
CA ALA A 241 -5.67 10.97 -15.12
C ALA A 241 -6.77 11.77 -15.83
N ALA A 242 -7.04 13.00 -15.40
CA ALA A 242 -8.00 13.90 -16.05
C ALA A 242 -7.57 14.22 -17.50
N ASP A 243 -6.27 14.45 -17.73
CA ASP A 243 -5.73 14.69 -19.05
C ASP A 243 -5.85 13.46 -19.97
N ILE A 244 -5.57 12.27 -19.48
CA ILE A 244 -5.72 11.02 -20.25
C ILE A 244 -7.18 10.74 -20.57
N LEU A 245 -8.07 10.83 -19.57
CA LEU A 245 -9.48 10.45 -19.70
C LEU A 245 -10.33 11.48 -20.48
N LYS A 246 -9.89 12.75 -20.53
CA LYS A 246 -10.61 13.88 -21.17
C LYS A 246 -12.09 13.99 -20.75
N LYS A 247 -12.37 13.67 -19.49
CA LYS A 247 -13.70 13.77 -18.86
C LYS A 247 -13.53 14.09 -17.37
N PRO A 248 -14.56 14.66 -16.71
CA PRO A 248 -14.52 14.86 -15.27
C PRO A 248 -14.20 13.56 -14.53
N ILE A 249 -13.29 13.64 -13.57
CA ILE A 249 -12.95 12.54 -12.65
C ILE A 249 -13.56 12.81 -11.28
N ARG A 250 -13.83 11.75 -10.51
CA ARG A 250 -14.40 11.88 -9.16
C ARG A 250 -13.26 11.90 -8.15
N THR A 251 -13.12 13.00 -7.42
CA THR A 251 -12.04 13.22 -6.45
C THR A 251 -12.58 13.43 -5.05
N PHE A 252 -11.82 12.99 -4.03
CA PHE A 252 -12.21 13.05 -2.63
C PHE A 252 -11.06 13.58 -1.78
N ALA A 253 -11.39 14.50 -0.87
CA ALA A 253 -10.51 15.02 0.15
C ALA A 253 -11.12 14.86 1.53
N ILE A 254 -10.29 14.89 2.57
CA ILE A 254 -10.75 14.88 3.96
C ILE A 254 -9.96 15.90 4.79
N GLY A 255 -10.61 16.47 5.77
CA GLY A 255 -9.98 17.37 6.73
C GLY A 255 -10.76 17.47 8.02
N MET A 256 -10.10 17.93 9.08
CA MET A 256 -10.74 18.31 10.33
C MET A 256 -11.68 19.50 10.12
N ASP A 257 -12.69 19.62 10.93
CA ASP A 257 -13.65 20.73 10.93
C ASP A 257 -13.05 22.08 11.37
N THR A 258 -11.83 22.06 11.90
CA THR A 258 -11.18 23.24 12.54
C THR A 258 -10.06 23.86 11.70
N ASP A 259 -9.13 23.05 11.12
CA ASP A 259 -7.85 23.54 10.60
C ASP A 259 -7.33 22.80 9.37
N ALA A 260 -8.23 22.30 8.51
CA ALA A 260 -7.91 21.50 7.34
C ALA A 260 -7.40 22.36 6.16
N ILE A 261 -6.10 22.62 6.11
CA ILE A 261 -5.49 23.40 5.02
C ILE A 261 -5.54 22.66 3.66
N ASP A 262 -5.46 21.34 3.68
CA ASP A 262 -5.46 20.51 2.46
C ASP A 262 -6.77 20.59 1.69
N LEU A 263 -7.92 20.79 2.35
CA LEU A 263 -9.21 20.96 1.67
C LEU A 263 -9.20 22.14 0.70
N LYS A 264 -8.60 23.27 1.11
CA LYS A 264 -8.47 24.45 0.25
C LYS A 264 -7.68 24.15 -1.04
N TYR A 265 -6.55 23.48 -0.89
CA TYR A 265 -5.68 23.18 -2.03
C TYR A 265 -6.24 22.04 -2.88
N ALA A 266 -6.89 21.04 -2.28
CA ALA A 266 -7.60 20.00 -3.00
C ALA A 266 -8.72 20.60 -3.87
N LYS A 267 -9.51 21.53 -3.33
CA LYS A 267 -10.55 22.25 -4.07
C LYS A 267 -9.99 23.05 -5.24
N GLU A 268 -8.87 23.75 -5.04
CA GLU A 268 -8.21 24.51 -6.10
C GLU A 268 -7.77 23.62 -7.26
N VAL A 269 -7.15 22.47 -6.95
CA VAL A 269 -6.77 21.47 -7.97
C VAL A 269 -7.99 20.92 -8.67
N ALA A 270 -9.02 20.52 -7.92
CA ALA A 270 -10.24 19.95 -8.47
C ALA A 270 -10.95 20.90 -9.45
N ASP A 271 -11.04 22.18 -9.09
CA ASP A 271 -11.61 23.23 -9.96
C ASP A 271 -10.76 23.43 -11.22
N PHE A 272 -9.43 23.41 -11.09
CA PHE A 272 -8.52 23.58 -12.21
C PHE A 272 -8.63 22.45 -13.24
N ILE A 273 -8.69 21.18 -12.77
CA ILE A 273 -8.80 20.02 -13.67
C ILE A 273 -10.24 19.67 -14.05
N GLY A 274 -11.23 20.42 -13.56
CA GLY A 274 -12.65 20.19 -13.83
C GLY A 274 -13.20 18.89 -13.23
N ALA A 275 -12.74 18.52 -12.03
CA ALA A 275 -13.16 17.29 -11.34
C ALA A 275 -14.49 17.45 -10.59
N GLU A 276 -15.22 16.35 -10.45
CA GLU A 276 -16.33 16.21 -9.49
C GLU A 276 -15.75 15.95 -8.10
N HIS A 277 -15.62 17.02 -7.30
CA HIS A 277 -14.93 17.00 -6.03
C HIS A 277 -15.89 16.86 -4.84
N THR A 278 -15.53 15.98 -3.90
CA THR A 278 -16.25 15.79 -2.64
C THR A 278 -15.30 16.00 -1.46
N GLU A 279 -15.66 16.89 -0.56
CA GLU A 279 -14.98 17.10 0.71
C GLU A 279 -15.66 16.31 1.81
N VAL A 280 -14.88 15.62 2.62
CA VAL A 280 -15.30 14.89 3.82
C VAL A 280 -14.76 15.66 5.03
N ILE A 281 -15.65 16.01 5.94
CA ILE A 281 -15.25 16.65 7.19
C ILE A 281 -15.27 15.61 8.29
N MET A 282 -14.21 15.54 9.09
CA MET A 282 -14.12 14.66 10.26
C MET A 282 -14.01 15.46 11.56
N THR A 283 -14.54 14.90 12.62
CA THR A 283 -14.49 15.48 13.97
C THR A 283 -13.51 14.73 14.86
N LYS A 284 -13.12 15.36 15.98
CA LYS A 284 -12.29 14.73 17.03
C LYS A 284 -12.92 13.42 17.53
N GLU A 285 -14.22 13.42 17.74
CA GLU A 285 -14.97 12.27 18.25
C GLU A 285 -14.88 11.10 17.26
N GLU A 286 -15.12 11.35 15.95
CA GLU A 286 -15.01 10.32 14.90
C GLU A 286 -13.60 9.74 14.80
N VAL A 287 -12.57 10.57 14.93
CA VAL A 287 -11.17 10.12 14.96
C VAL A 287 -10.93 9.18 16.15
N LEU A 288 -11.30 9.59 17.37
CA LEU A 288 -11.06 8.79 18.57
C LEU A 288 -11.87 7.49 18.58
N GLU A 289 -13.14 7.52 18.16
CA GLU A 289 -13.99 6.33 18.03
C GLU A 289 -13.47 5.33 17.00
N SER A 290 -12.81 5.80 15.94
CA SER A 290 -12.27 4.94 14.89
C SER A 290 -10.90 4.33 15.23
N LEU A 291 -10.19 4.82 16.26
CA LEU A 291 -8.79 4.47 16.55
C LEU A 291 -8.59 2.96 16.71
N GLU A 292 -9.40 2.29 17.49
CA GLU A 292 -9.30 0.84 17.72
C GLU A 292 -9.55 0.05 16.43
N THR A 293 -10.57 0.41 15.66
CA THR A 293 -10.90 -0.21 14.37
C THR A 293 -9.76 -0.03 13.36
N VAL A 294 -9.15 1.14 13.33
CA VAL A 294 -8.01 1.43 12.44
C VAL A 294 -6.81 0.58 12.81
N ILE A 295 -6.45 0.47 14.09
CA ILE A 295 -5.33 -0.37 14.53
C ILE A 295 -5.59 -1.85 14.23
N GLU A 296 -6.81 -2.35 14.46
CA GLU A 296 -7.20 -3.71 14.07
C GLU A 296 -7.05 -3.93 12.56
N ALA A 297 -7.55 -3.01 11.73
CA ALA A 297 -7.46 -3.14 10.28
C ALA A 297 -6.02 -3.11 9.77
N LEU A 298 -5.19 -2.22 10.31
CA LEU A 298 -3.79 -2.06 9.92
C LEU A 298 -2.90 -3.23 10.34
N ALA A 299 -3.20 -3.88 11.47
CA ALA A 299 -2.32 -4.87 12.11
C ALA A 299 -0.92 -4.29 12.40
N THR A 300 -0.84 -3.05 12.85
CA THR A 300 0.39 -2.37 13.26
C THR A 300 0.17 -1.53 14.51
N TYR A 301 1.27 -1.25 15.22
CA TYR A 301 1.31 -0.30 16.33
C TYR A 301 2.19 0.93 16.00
N ASP A 302 2.62 1.07 14.74
CA ASP A 302 3.45 2.21 14.31
C ASP A 302 2.67 3.53 14.37
N ILE A 303 3.25 4.51 15.08
CA ILE A 303 2.62 5.81 15.34
C ILE A 303 2.32 6.54 14.03
N THR A 304 3.30 6.60 13.13
CA THR A 304 3.20 7.38 11.88
C THR A 304 2.12 6.81 10.99
N THR A 305 2.12 5.49 10.82
CA THR A 305 1.13 4.77 9.99
C THR A 305 -0.28 4.95 10.56
N ILE A 306 -0.46 4.83 11.89
CA ILE A 306 -1.78 4.99 12.51
C ILE A 306 -2.29 6.42 12.35
N ARG A 307 -1.49 7.44 12.70
CA ARG A 307 -1.90 8.85 12.56
C ARG A 307 -2.33 9.17 11.12
N ALA A 308 -1.56 8.77 10.13
CA ALA A 308 -1.89 9.00 8.73
C ALA A 308 -3.09 8.15 8.25
N SER A 309 -3.38 7.04 8.90
CA SER A 309 -4.50 6.16 8.56
C SER A 309 -5.85 6.69 9.04
N MET A 310 -5.90 7.53 10.08
CA MET A 310 -7.17 8.02 10.60
C MET A 310 -7.99 8.74 9.52
N GLY A 311 -7.40 9.75 8.87
CA GLY A 311 -8.06 10.46 7.77
C GLY A 311 -8.32 9.56 6.56
N MET A 312 -7.36 8.70 6.18
CA MET A 312 -7.53 7.80 5.04
C MET A 312 -8.68 6.80 5.27
N TYR A 313 -8.79 6.21 6.46
CA TYR A 313 -9.87 5.29 6.80
C TYR A 313 -11.23 5.99 6.75
N LEU A 314 -11.36 7.19 7.34
CA LEU A 314 -12.62 7.93 7.39
C LEU A 314 -13.08 8.42 6.01
N VAL A 315 -12.18 8.88 5.13
CA VAL A 315 -12.56 9.22 3.75
C VAL A 315 -12.99 7.98 2.97
N CYS A 316 -12.30 6.86 3.12
CA CYS A 316 -12.68 5.60 2.46
C CYS A 316 -14.03 5.08 2.95
N LYS A 317 -14.33 5.21 4.25
CA LYS A 317 -15.64 4.89 4.83
C LYS A 317 -16.74 5.74 4.19
N ALA A 318 -16.54 7.06 4.11
CA ALA A 318 -17.50 7.95 3.49
C ALA A 318 -17.71 7.66 1.99
N ILE A 319 -16.65 7.30 1.26
CA ILE A 319 -16.74 6.91 -0.16
C ILE A 319 -17.55 5.62 -0.31
N HIS A 320 -17.24 4.60 0.50
CA HIS A 320 -17.97 3.32 0.47
C HIS A 320 -19.47 3.49 0.76
N GLU A 321 -19.81 4.32 1.76
CA GLU A 321 -21.21 4.54 2.17
C GLU A 321 -22.02 5.37 1.17
N LYS A 322 -21.37 6.27 0.40
CA LYS A 322 -22.06 7.30 -0.41
C LYS A 322 -21.89 7.11 -1.91
N THR A 323 -21.10 6.14 -2.36
CA THR A 323 -20.79 5.98 -3.78
C THR A 323 -20.78 4.51 -4.21
N ASP A 324 -20.70 4.30 -5.52
CA ASP A 324 -20.54 3.00 -6.18
C ASP A 324 -19.08 2.66 -6.52
N LEU A 325 -18.13 3.50 -6.10
CA LEU A 325 -16.71 3.31 -6.42
C LEU A 325 -16.16 2.04 -5.78
N LYS A 326 -15.23 1.40 -6.50
CA LYS A 326 -14.50 0.23 -6.03
C LYS A 326 -12.99 0.38 -6.08
N VAL A 327 -12.49 1.31 -6.89
CA VAL A 327 -11.05 1.56 -7.08
C VAL A 327 -10.73 3.01 -6.78
N LEU A 328 -9.65 3.27 -6.04
CA LEU A 328 -9.12 4.61 -5.81
C LEU A 328 -7.63 4.66 -6.17
N LEU A 329 -7.25 5.65 -6.99
CA LEU A 329 -5.86 5.98 -7.23
C LEU A 329 -5.35 6.92 -6.13
N THR A 330 -4.12 6.70 -5.70
CA THR A 330 -3.48 7.42 -4.59
C THR A 330 -2.06 7.88 -4.95
N GLY A 331 -1.45 8.73 -4.12
CA GLY A 331 -0.14 9.34 -4.36
C GLY A 331 1.01 8.77 -3.53
N GLU A 332 0.88 7.58 -2.92
CA GLU A 332 1.92 6.95 -2.11
C GLU A 332 3.17 6.58 -2.92
N ILE A 333 4.30 6.35 -2.23
CA ILE A 333 5.62 5.94 -2.75
C ILE A 333 6.47 7.12 -3.25
N SER A 334 5.89 8.24 -3.61
CA SER A 334 6.62 9.40 -4.13
C SER A 334 7.67 9.95 -3.13
N ASP A 335 7.35 9.93 -1.84
CA ASP A 335 8.25 10.44 -0.78
C ASP A 335 9.52 9.59 -0.64
N GLU A 336 9.42 8.29 -0.79
CA GLU A 336 10.54 7.36 -0.69
C GLU A 336 11.46 7.44 -1.91
N LEU A 337 10.91 7.77 -3.07
CA LEU A 337 11.66 7.89 -4.31
C LEU A 337 12.40 9.22 -4.45
N PHE A 338 11.76 10.33 -4.08
CA PHE A 338 12.26 11.69 -4.33
C PHE A 338 12.68 12.43 -3.06
N GLY A 339 12.46 11.84 -1.90
CA GLY A 339 12.77 12.45 -0.61
C GLY A 339 11.58 13.08 0.09
N TYR A 340 11.68 13.16 1.39
CA TYR A 340 10.75 13.75 2.33
C TYR A 340 11.48 14.80 3.19
N LYS A 341 10.80 15.52 4.07
CA LYS A 341 11.40 16.59 4.89
C LYS A 341 12.70 16.19 5.59
N TYR A 342 12.75 15.01 6.21
CA TYR A 342 13.94 14.57 6.94
C TYR A 342 15.10 14.19 6.00
N THR A 343 14.86 13.85 4.75
CA THR A 343 15.91 13.49 3.81
C THR A 343 16.75 14.69 3.36
N ASP A 344 16.29 15.92 3.59
CA ASP A 344 17.07 17.13 3.40
C ASP A 344 18.31 17.19 4.33
N PHE A 345 18.31 16.40 5.43
CA PHE A 345 19.42 16.25 6.34
C PHE A 345 20.42 15.15 5.93
N ALA A 346 20.23 14.51 4.78
CA ALA A 346 21.14 13.47 4.32
C ALA A 346 22.56 14.02 4.17
N PRO A 347 23.58 13.41 4.81
CA PRO A 347 24.94 13.94 4.80
C PRO A 347 25.64 13.80 3.46
N SER A 348 25.11 12.99 2.55
CA SER A 348 25.63 12.77 1.20
C SER A 348 24.58 12.16 0.27
N ALA A 349 24.84 12.22 -1.03
CA ALA A 349 24.02 11.54 -2.04
C ALA A 349 23.96 10.02 -1.83
N ALA A 350 25.05 9.41 -1.40
CA ALA A 350 25.08 7.97 -1.08
C ALA A 350 24.16 7.66 0.12
N ALA A 351 24.22 8.45 1.20
CA ALA A 351 23.37 8.28 2.36
C ALA A 351 21.87 8.47 2.01
N PHE A 352 21.56 9.46 1.17
CA PHE A 352 20.20 9.64 0.64
C PHE A 352 19.71 8.38 -0.11
N GLN A 353 20.55 7.83 -1.00
CA GLN A 353 20.21 6.65 -1.78
C GLN A 353 20.01 5.39 -0.91
N GLU A 354 20.86 5.21 0.10
CA GLU A 354 20.73 4.11 1.07
C GLU A 354 19.42 4.19 1.84
N GLU A 355 19.06 5.40 2.28
CA GLU A 355 17.79 5.64 2.98
C GLU A 355 16.59 5.41 2.05
N ALA A 356 16.62 5.92 0.82
CA ALA A 356 15.59 5.67 -0.18
C ALA A 356 15.40 4.17 -0.45
N ALA A 357 16.50 3.44 -0.65
CA ALA A 357 16.46 1.99 -0.85
C ALA A 357 15.91 1.24 0.36
N LYS A 358 16.27 1.67 1.59
CA LYS A 358 15.70 1.12 2.82
C LYS A 358 14.19 1.35 2.86
N ARG A 359 13.72 2.58 2.61
CA ARG A 359 12.29 2.92 2.67
C ARG A 359 11.46 2.20 1.62
N ILE A 360 11.96 2.04 0.40
CA ILE A 360 11.31 1.23 -0.64
C ILE A 360 11.17 -0.24 -0.19
N ARG A 361 12.18 -0.83 0.45
CA ARG A 361 12.10 -2.19 1.00
C ARG A 361 11.14 -2.35 2.16
N GLU A 362 10.85 -1.27 2.89
CA GLU A 362 9.99 -1.24 4.07
C GLU A 362 8.58 -0.72 3.78
N LEU A 363 8.26 -0.26 2.57
CA LEU A 363 6.96 0.31 2.19
C LEU A 363 5.77 -0.56 2.62
N TYR A 364 5.90 -1.86 2.48
CA TYR A 364 4.85 -2.83 2.83
C TYR A 364 4.51 -2.88 4.33
N CYS A 365 5.31 -2.22 5.17
CA CYS A 365 5.08 -2.09 6.60
C CYS A 365 4.44 -0.75 7.00
N TYR A 366 4.47 0.24 6.11
CA TYR A 366 4.09 1.63 6.41
C TYR A 366 3.10 2.20 5.39
N ASP A 367 3.55 2.91 4.35
CA ASP A 367 2.66 3.70 3.49
C ASP A 367 1.77 2.86 2.58
N VAL A 368 2.29 1.84 1.91
CA VAL A 368 1.43 0.96 1.09
C VAL A 368 0.58 0.02 1.95
N LEU A 369 1.03 -0.33 3.17
CA LEU A 369 0.18 -1.02 4.14
C LEU A 369 -1.02 -0.15 4.50
N ARG A 370 -0.79 1.13 4.83
CA ARG A 370 -1.86 2.09 5.11
C ARG A 370 -2.87 2.14 3.98
N ALA A 371 -2.41 2.38 2.75
CA ALA A 371 -3.27 2.46 1.58
C ALA A 371 -4.09 1.17 1.40
N ASP A 372 -3.44 0.01 1.41
CA ASP A 372 -4.14 -1.28 1.27
C ASP A 372 -5.20 -1.48 2.36
N ARG A 373 -4.83 -1.30 3.63
CA ARG A 373 -5.71 -1.64 4.75
C ARG A 373 -6.89 -0.70 4.92
N CYS A 374 -6.66 0.62 4.80
CA CYS A 374 -7.74 1.60 4.95
C CYS A 374 -8.79 1.44 3.84
N LEU A 375 -8.35 1.19 2.61
CA LEU A 375 -9.26 0.97 1.50
C LEU A 375 -9.97 -0.38 1.61
N ALA A 376 -9.24 -1.45 1.88
CA ALA A 376 -9.80 -2.80 1.96
C ALA A 376 -10.80 -2.96 3.12
N ALA A 377 -10.59 -2.30 4.25
CA ALA A 377 -11.55 -2.26 5.36
C ALA A 377 -12.89 -1.60 4.98
N ASN A 378 -12.91 -0.86 3.87
CA ASN A 378 -14.07 -0.17 3.32
C ASN A 378 -14.46 -0.69 1.92
N SER A 379 -14.11 -1.92 1.59
CA SER A 379 -14.46 -2.57 0.31
C SER A 379 -14.02 -1.79 -0.94
N LEU A 380 -12.85 -1.16 -0.86
CA LEU A 380 -12.21 -0.41 -1.93
C LEU A 380 -10.85 -1.01 -2.27
N GLU A 381 -10.33 -0.72 -3.47
CA GLU A 381 -8.99 -1.09 -3.91
C GLU A 381 -8.11 0.15 -4.09
N ALA A 382 -6.93 0.14 -3.45
CA ALA A 382 -5.89 1.11 -3.73
C ALA A 382 -5.10 0.73 -4.99
N ARG A 383 -4.84 1.70 -5.86
CA ARG A 383 -3.84 1.62 -6.93
C ARG A 383 -2.84 2.75 -6.77
N VAL A 384 -1.56 2.42 -6.87
CA VAL A 384 -0.46 3.33 -6.56
C VAL A 384 0.42 3.61 -7.80
N PRO A 385 0.10 4.66 -8.62
CA PRO A 385 0.82 4.95 -9.85
C PRO A 385 2.33 5.14 -9.69
N PHE A 386 2.79 5.77 -8.60
CA PHE A 386 4.21 5.91 -8.30
C PHE A 386 4.91 4.56 -8.00
N GLY A 387 4.15 3.49 -7.76
CA GLY A 387 4.63 2.12 -7.62
C GLY A 387 4.75 1.36 -8.95
N ASP A 388 4.58 2.03 -10.10
CA ASP A 388 4.88 1.41 -11.40
C ASP A 388 6.32 0.93 -11.43
N LEU A 389 6.53 -0.34 -11.79
CA LEU A 389 7.83 -0.98 -11.67
C LEU A 389 8.90 -0.30 -12.54
N ASP A 390 8.55 0.12 -13.76
CA ASP A 390 9.47 0.81 -14.65
C ASP A 390 9.79 2.23 -14.14
N PHE A 391 8.80 2.89 -13.55
CA PHE A 391 8.99 4.18 -12.90
C PHE A 391 9.93 4.07 -11.70
N VAL A 392 9.66 3.13 -10.79
CA VAL A 392 10.48 2.92 -9.57
C VAL A 392 11.93 2.56 -9.95
N ARG A 393 12.12 1.59 -10.85
CA ARG A 393 13.47 1.19 -11.32
C ARG A 393 14.23 2.38 -11.91
N TYR A 394 13.55 3.18 -12.73
CA TYR A 394 14.18 4.35 -13.34
C TYR A 394 14.57 5.40 -12.31
N VAL A 395 13.64 5.83 -11.44
CA VAL A 395 13.90 6.87 -10.44
C VAL A 395 14.97 6.43 -9.44
N MET A 396 14.96 5.15 -9.03
CA MET A 396 16.02 4.59 -8.18
C MET A 396 17.39 4.61 -8.87
N SER A 397 17.45 4.43 -10.18
CA SER A 397 18.71 4.47 -10.96
C SER A 397 19.21 5.88 -11.26
N VAL A 398 18.41 6.93 -11.10
CA VAL A 398 18.89 8.31 -11.26
C VAL A 398 20.00 8.60 -10.25
N ASP A 399 21.08 9.26 -10.72
CA ASP A 399 22.18 9.69 -9.86
C ASP A 399 21.64 10.42 -8.61
N PRO A 400 21.89 9.88 -7.41
CA PRO A 400 21.32 10.43 -6.18
C PRO A 400 21.77 11.87 -5.90
N ALA A 401 22.89 12.33 -6.44
CA ALA A 401 23.31 13.72 -6.34
C ALA A 401 22.31 14.68 -7.02
N LYS A 402 21.56 14.21 -8.01
CA LYS A 402 20.51 14.99 -8.69
C LYS A 402 19.15 14.97 -7.96
N LYS A 403 18.98 14.00 -7.03
CA LYS A 403 17.77 13.89 -6.19
C LYS A 403 17.87 14.66 -4.88
N LEU A 404 19.09 14.96 -4.40
CA LEU A 404 19.29 15.79 -3.22
C LEU A 404 18.63 17.16 -3.39
N ASN A 405 18.09 17.69 -2.29
CA ASN A 405 17.48 19.02 -2.28
C ASN A 405 18.53 20.15 -2.33
N THR A 406 19.33 20.17 -3.41
CA THR A 406 20.29 21.24 -3.71
C THR A 406 19.67 22.41 -4.47
N TYR A 407 18.43 22.25 -4.89
CA TYR A 407 17.66 23.26 -5.67
C TYR A 407 16.82 24.18 -4.77
N GLY A 408 16.88 24.03 -3.46
CA GLY A 408 16.05 24.75 -2.50
C GLY A 408 14.56 24.39 -2.57
N LYS A 409 14.25 23.22 -3.16
CA LYS A 409 12.88 22.73 -3.34
C LYS A 409 12.85 21.21 -3.31
N GLY A 410 12.12 20.63 -2.37
CA GLY A 410 11.93 19.18 -2.29
C GLY A 410 11.25 18.61 -3.55
N LYS A 411 11.64 17.41 -3.94
CA LYS A 411 11.13 16.71 -5.16
C LYS A 411 11.33 17.49 -6.46
N TYR A 412 12.42 18.25 -6.57
CA TYR A 412 12.65 19.15 -7.71
C TYR A 412 12.49 18.47 -9.07
N LEU A 413 13.08 17.28 -9.27
CA LEU A 413 12.99 16.55 -10.54
C LEU A 413 11.56 16.19 -10.91
N LEU A 414 10.74 15.80 -9.94
CA LEU A 414 9.32 15.49 -10.17
C LEU A 414 8.54 16.75 -10.58
N ARG A 415 8.75 17.87 -9.89
CA ARG A 415 8.10 19.16 -10.21
C ARG A 415 8.51 19.64 -11.60
N LYS A 416 9.81 19.60 -11.88
CA LYS A 416 10.39 20.01 -13.16
C LYS A 416 9.87 19.17 -14.33
N ALA A 417 9.61 17.88 -14.11
CA ALA A 417 9.08 16.95 -15.11
C ALA A 417 7.69 17.39 -15.66
N PHE A 418 6.90 18.11 -14.88
CA PHE A 418 5.55 18.54 -15.24
C PHE A 418 5.38 20.07 -15.34
N GLU A 419 6.49 20.83 -15.29
CA GLU A 419 6.45 22.29 -15.30
C GLU A 419 5.88 22.86 -16.60
N THR A 420 6.17 22.24 -17.73
CA THR A 420 5.77 22.72 -19.05
C THR A 420 4.40 22.28 -19.50
N ASP A 421 3.79 21.31 -18.83
CA ASP A 421 2.51 20.73 -19.26
C ASP A 421 1.31 21.59 -18.85
N HIS A 422 1.50 22.45 -17.85
CA HIS A 422 0.44 23.30 -17.30
C HIS A 422 -0.81 22.51 -16.86
N ILE A 423 -0.63 21.26 -16.42
CA ILE A 423 -1.73 20.39 -15.93
C ILE A 423 -2.11 20.66 -14.47
N LEU A 424 -1.31 21.46 -13.75
CA LEU A 424 -1.56 21.91 -12.38
C LEU A 424 -1.36 23.43 -12.26
N PRO A 425 -2.03 24.11 -11.31
CA PRO A 425 -1.67 25.47 -10.93
C PRO A 425 -0.21 25.53 -10.47
N GLU A 426 0.51 26.60 -10.81
CA GLU A 426 1.92 26.77 -10.50
C GLU A 426 2.19 26.74 -8.98
N ASN A 427 1.32 27.40 -8.19
CA ASN A 427 1.39 27.38 -6.73
C ASN A 427 1.20 25.98 -6.11
N ILE A 428 0.49 25.08 -6.76
CA ILE A 428 0.33 23.67 -6.35
C ILE A 428 1.57 22.87 -6.77
N LEU A 429 2.00 23.02 -8.04
CA LEU A 429 3.18 22.32 -8.55
C LEU A 429 4.41 22.64 -7.71
N TRP A 430 4.55 23.88 -7.19
CA TRP A 430 5.67 24.35 -6.39
C TRP A 430 5.35 24.51 -4.88
N ARG A 431 4.18 24.01 -4.42
CA ARG A 431 3.79 24.04 -3.01
C ARG A 431 4.80 23.29 -2.12
N GLU A 432 5.08 23.82 -0.92
CA GLU A 432 5.87 23.10 0.06
C GLU A 432 5.19 21.81 0.54
N LYS A 433 6.00 20.78 0.80
CA LYS A 433 5.49 19.49 1.29
C LYS A 433 5.00 19.61 2.73
N ALA A 434 3.77 19.19 2.96
CA ALA A 434 3.21 18.90 4.27
C ALA A 434 2.93 17.40 4.41
N ALA A 435 3.07 16.85 5.62
CA ALA A 435 2.65 15.48 5.89
C ALA A 435 1.12 15.39 5.87
N PHE A 436 0.57 14.31 5.35
CA PHE A 436 -0.88 14.12 5.29
C PHE A 436 -1.52 14.22 6.68
N SER A 437 -0.94 13.56 7.71
CA SER A 437 -1.43 13.64 9.09
C SER A 437 -1.42 15.06 9.69
N ASP A 438 -0.57 15.94 9.18
CA ASP A 438 -0.50 17.34 9.64
C ASP A 438 -1.42 18.25 8.83
N ALA A 439 -1.59 17.99 7.54
CA ALA A 439 -2.31 18.86 6.61
C ALA A 439 -3.83 18.62 6.59
N VAL A 440 -4.29 17.43 7.01
CA VAL A 440 -5.72 17.16 7.27
C VAL A 440 -6.23 17.87 8.53
N GLY A 441 -5.31 18.33 9.41
CA GLY A 441 -5.56 19.10 10.62
C GLY A 441 -4.50 18.80 11.68
N HIS A 442 -3.77 19.82 12.09
CA HIS A 442 -2.78 19.69 13.18
C HIS A 442 -3.44 19.21 14.48
N SER A 443 -4.70 19.63 14.71
CA SER A 443 -5.51 19.21 15.85
C SER A 443 -5.68 17.71 15.96
N MET A 444 -5.81 16.97 14.85
CA MET A 444 -5.97 15.51 14.88
C MET A 444 -4.81 14.81 15.61
N VAL A 445 -3.58 15.15 15.27
CA VAL A 445 -2.40 14.55 15.93
C VAL A 445 -2.30 14.96 17.40
N ASP A 446 -2.62 16.22 17.70
CA ASP A 446 -2.60 16.72 19.06
C ASP A 446 -3.71 16.09 19.91
N ASP A 447 -4.88 15.86 19.35
CA ASP A 447 -6.01 15.16 19.99
C ASP A 447 -5.66 13.69 20.33
N LEU A 448 -5.01 12.97 19.42
CA LEU A 448 -4.56 11.60 19.67
C LEU A 448 -3.53 11.54 20.80
N LYS A 449 -2.58 12.46 20.80
CA LYS A 449 -1.58 12.60 21.89
C LYS A 449 -2.26 12.92 23.21
N GLU A 450 -3.13 13.93 23.24
CA GLU A 450 -3.86 14.33 24.44
C GLU A 450 -4.72 13.17 24.99
N TYR A 451 -5.36 12.41 24.12
CA TYR A 451 -6.12 11.24 24.50
C TYR A 451 -5.23 10.20 25.20
N ALA A 452 -4.09 9.86 24.62
CA ALA A 452 -3.14 8.93 25.21
C ALA A 452 -2.53 9.43 26.53
N GLU A 453 -2.22 10.75 26.63
CA GLU A 453 -1.72 11.36 27.87
C GLU A 453 -2.73 11.27 29.02
N LYS A 454 -4.04 11.36 28.74
CA LYS A 454 -5.10 11.20 29.72
C LYS A 454 -5.41 9.75 30.07
N TYR A 455 -5.04 8.80 29.20
CA TYR A 455 -5.35 7.38 29.35
C TYR A 455 -4.50 6.71 30.42
N TYR A 456 -3.23 7.14 30.58
CA TYR A 456 -2.29 6.57 31.54
C TYR A 456 -1.72 7.65 32.48
N THR A 457 -1.57 7.30 33.75
CA THR A 457 -0.64 8.02 34.64
C THR A 457 0.81 7.73 34.26
N ASP A 458 1.76 8.52 34.73
CA ASP A 458 3.19 8.30 34.44
C ASP A 458 3.70 6.99 35.05
N GLU A 459 3.18 6.61 36.22
CA GLU A 459 3.53 5.36 36.90
C GLU A 459 3.01 4.13 36.14
N GLU A 460 1.76 4.19 35.67
CA GLU A 460 1.18 3.13 34.82
C GLU A 460 1.97 2.99 33.54
N TYR A 461 2.28 4.10 32.85
CA TYR A 461 3.08 4.10 31.64
C TYR A 461 4.43 3.42 31.84
N GLU A 462 5.21 3.83 32.87
CA GLU A 462 6.52 3.27 33.15
C GLU A 462 6.47 1.78 33.54
N THR A 463 5.37 1.33 34.13
CA THR A 463 5.16 -0.08 34.49
C THR A 463 4.75 -0.93 33.29
N LEU A 464 3.79 -0.45 32.50
CA LEU A 464 3.19 -1.21 31.40
C LEU A 464 4.15 -1.33 30.20
N ARG A 465 4.89 -0.26 29.86
CA ARG A 465 5.83 -0.29 28.73
C ARG A 465 6.92 -1.33 28.89
N ARG A 466 7.33 -1.65 30.13
CA ARG A 466 8.37 -2.65 30.43
C ARG A 466 7.93 -4.10 30.16
N LYS A 467 6.65 -4.36 29.92
CA LYS A 467 6.14 -5.68 29.52
C LYS A 467 6.59 -6.06 28.10
N TYR A 468 7.04 -5.09 27.30
CA TYR A 468 7.37 -5.26 25.90
C TYR A 468 8.88 -5.20 25.69
N ASP A 469 9.49 -6.35 25.39
CA ASP A 469 10.93 -6.45 25.12
C ASP A 469 11.31 -6.06 23.68
N PHE A 470 10.35 -6.16 22.74
CA PHE A 470 10.53 -5.83 21.33
C PHE A 470 9.74 -4.58 20.96
N ALA A 471 10.40 -3.64 20.26
CA ALA A 471 9.82 -2.35 19.91
C ALA A 471 9.12 -1.72 21.12
N GLN A 472 9.89 -1.51 22.19
CA GLN A 472 9.34 -1.02 23.47
C GLN A 472 8.69 0.36 23.27
N PRO A 473 7.44 0.53 23.73
CA PRO A 473 6.79 1.84 23.69
C PRO A 473 7.61 2.94 24.36
N PHE A 474 7.72 4.09 23.71
CA PHE A 474 8.55 5.22 24.15
C PHE A 474 7.76 6.51 24.43
N THR A 475 6.45 6.49 24.18
CA THR A 475 5.46 7.50 24.58
C THR A 475 4.20 6.82 25.06
N LYS A 476 3.32 7.53 25.78
CA LYS A 476 1.99 7.00 26.18
C LYS A 476 1.15 6.65 24.95
N GLU A 477 1.26 7.42 23.86
CA GLU A 477 0.61 7.13 22.59
C GLU A 477 1.10 5.79 22.00
N SER A 478 2.42 5.57 21.93
CA SER A 478 2.96 4.29 21.45
C SER A 478 2.56 3.11 22.33
N LEU A 479 2.40 3.32 23.65
CA LEU A 479 1.89 2.30 24.56
C LEU A 479 0.42 1.98 24.28
N LEU A 480 -0.42 3.00 24.13
CA LEU A 480 -1.85 2.82 23.81
C LEU A 480 -2.02 2.01 22.52
N TYR A 481 -1.31 2.40 21.47
CA TYR A 481 -1.38 1.69 20.19
C TYR A 481 -0.86 0.25 20.29
N ARG A 482 0.18 0.03 21.08
CA ARG A 482 0.70 -1.31 21.32
C ARG A 482 -0.29 -2.17 22.10
N GLU A 483 -0.97 -1.66 23.12
CA GLU A 483 -1.96 -2.43 23.90
C GLU A 483 -3.19 -2.76 23.05
N ILE A 484 -3.66 -1.83 22.21
CA ILE A 484 -4.75 -2.10 21.26
C ILE A 484 -4.32 -3.17 20.24
N PHE A 485 -3.09 -3.07 19.70
CA PHE A 485 -2.56 -4.11 18.80
C PHE A 485 -2.53 -5.48 19.46
N GLU A 486 -2.02 -5.61 20.67
CA GLU A 486 -1.94 -6.89 21.39
C GLU A 486 -3.32 -7.50 21.70
N LYS A 487 -4.37 -6.71 21.79
CA LYS A 487 -5.75 -7.19 21.93
C LYS A 487 -6.19 -8.03 20.73
N TYR A 488 -5.81 -7.64 19.52
CA TYR A 488 -6.19 -8.30 18.27
C TYR A 488 -5.13 -9.27 17.73
N TYR A 489 -3.87 -8.99 18.01
CA TYR A 489 -2.70 -9.73 17.51
C TYR A 489 -1.76 -10.15 18.65
N PRO A 490 -2.26 -10.91 19.65
CA PRO A 490 -1.50 -11.22 20.86
C PRO A 490 -0.21 -11.97 20.52
N GLY A 491 0.93 -11.43 21.01
CA GLY A 491 2.25 -12.02 20.81
C GLY A 491 2.82 -11.92 19.39
N GLN A 492 2.17 -11.16 18.49
CA GLN A 492 2.59 -11.07 17.08
C GLN A 492 3.33 -9.76 16.76
N ALA A 493 3.86 -9.07 17.76
CA ALA A 493 4.52 -7.77 17.56
C ALA A 493 5.66 -7.78 16.54
N ARG A 494 6.31 -8.93 16.32
CA ARG A 494 7.40 -9.08 15.34
C ARG A 494 6.93 -9.07 13.88
N MET A 495 5.61 -8.99 13.61
CA MET A 495 5.09 -8.69 12.28
C MET A 495 5.44 -7.27 11.83
N VAL A 496 5.63 -6.35 12.79
CA VAL A 496 6.02 -4.96 12.56
C VAL A 496 7.51 -4.85 12.87
N PRO A 497 8.35 -4.38 11.94
CA PRO A 497 9.81 -4.38 12.15
C PRO A 497 10.23 -3.45 13.28
N ASP A 498 9.69 -2.24 13.36
CA ASP A 498 9.91 -1.24 14.41
C ASP A 498 8.96 -0.05 14.21
N PHE A 499 9.01 0.94 15.09
CA PHE A 499 8.40 2.25 14.86
C PHE A 499 9.11 2.98 13.73
N TRP A 500 8.34 3.54 12.80
CA TRP A 500 8.92 4.43 11.78
C TRP A 500 9.46 5.71 12.43
N MET A 501 10.71 6.03 12.16
CA MET A 501 11.34 7.26 12.61
C MET A 501 12.24 7.81 11.49
N PRO A 502 12.46 9.14 11.42
CA PRO A 502 13.56 9.70 10.64
C PRO A 502 14.88 9.01 10.99
N ASN A 503 15.85 9.05 10.06
CA ASN A 503 17.13 8.39 10.29
C ASN A 503 17.90 9.09 11.44
N LYS A 504 17.83 8.51 12.64
CA LYS A 504 18.39 9.09 13.88
C LYS A 504 19.91 9.28 13.86
N SER A 505 20.62 8.66 12.92
CA SER A 505 22.07 8.83 12.75
C SER A 505 22.43 10.14 12.05
N TRP A 506 21.45 10.83 11.43
CA TRP A 506 21.68 12.09 10.75
C TRP A 506 21.51 13.29 11.70
N GLU A 507 22.39 14.27 11.57
CA GLU A 507 22.28 15.51 12.32
C GLU A 507 20.94 16.19 12.03
N GLY A 508 20.20 16.60 13.09
CA GLY A 508 18.86 17.18 12.96
C GLY A 508 17.71 16.17 12.91
N CYS A 509 17.98 14.86 12.80
CA CYS A 509 16.96 13.80 12.74
C CYS A 509 16.85 12.95 14.01
N ASN A 510 17.64 13.21 15.05
CA ASN A 510 17.54 12.49 16.33
C ASN A 510 16.37 13.04 17.18
N VAL A 511 15.16 12.70 16.76
CA VAL A 511 13.89 13.14 17.36
C VAL A 511 13.17 11.99 18.03
N ASN A 512 12.27 12.31 18.99
CA ASN A 512 11.45 11.33 19.71
C ASN A 512 9.98 11.32 19.25
N ASP A 513 9.61 12.12 18.26
CA ASP A 513 8.31 12.13 17.60
C ASP A 513 8.54 11.95 16.10
N PRO A 514 7.82 11.03 15.43
CA PRO A 514 7.99 10.78 14.00
C PRO A 514 7.40 11.89 13.11
N SER A 515 6.64 12.84 13.68
CA SER A 515 6.03 13.95 12.93
C SER A 515 7.08 14.84 12.28
N ALA A 516 6.86 15.22 11.01
CA ALA A 516 7.72 16.18 10.33
C ALA A 516 7.77 17.55 11.02
N ARG A 517 6.74 17.90 11.82
CA ARG A 517 6.65 19.17 12.58
C ARG A 517 7.81 19.41 13.55
N VAL A 518 8.44 18.36 14.04
CA VAL A 518 9.56 18.48 14.99
C VAL A 518 10.89 18.74 14.31
N LEU A 519 10.97 18.68 12.99
CA LEU A 519 12.18 18.93 12.22
C LEU A 519 12.40 20.42 11.98
N ALA A 520 13.66 20.86 12.06
CA ALA A 520 14.03 22.28 11.94
C ALA A 520 13.67 22.89 10.56
N ASN A 521 13.57 22.06 9.50
CA ASN A 521 13.23 22.48 8.14
C ASN A 521 11.72 22.39 7.83
N TYR A 522 10.86 22.15 8.82
CA TYR A 522 9.41 22.09 8.59
C TYR A 522 8.86 23.44 8.09
N GLY A 523 9.30 24.56 8.69
CA GLY A 523 8.96 25.91 8.25
C GLY A 523 7.44 26.15 8.19
N ASP A 524 7.00 26.74 7.06
CA ASP A 524 5.58 27.02 6.78
C ASP A 524 4.84 25.86 6.09
N SER A 525 5.45 24.67 6.06
CA SER A 525 4.80 23.46 5.53
C SER A 525 3.56 23.13 6.38
N GLY A 526 2.41 23.05 5.77
CA GLY A 526 1.15 22.80 6.49
C GLY A 526 0.42 24.07 7.00
N LYS A 527 0.85 25.25 6.55
CA LYS A 527 0.13 26.52 6.74
C LYS A 527 -0.65 26.92 5.48
#